data_c7f1823544a2a37b84aa3be34d5120e5
#
_entry.id   c7f1823544a2a37b84aa3be34d5120e5
#
_cell.length_a   1.000
_cell.length_b   1.000
_cell.length_c   1.000
_cell.angle_alpha   90.00
_cell.angle_beta   90.00
_cell.angle_gamma   90.00
#
_symmetry.space_group_name_H-M   'P 1'
#
loop_
_entity.id
_entity.type
_entity.pdbx_description
1 polymer ?
#
loop_
_entity_poly.entity_id
_entity_poly.type
_entity_poly.pdbx_seq_one_letter_code
_entity_poly.pdbx_strand_id
1 'polypeptide(L)'
;MSTTTVPRVTPGRAPHATDDNGWHQLIEAVRETGLYPTRTKAEQVTRTVLAALGTHVTGDERVDLARALPGEAARLIAAQIPSTHRLTAARFVDEVASRTPGATSATARWDVSSVLGALPPLIGDDLVTRILTQLPAGYALLFGRADLTPAS
;
A
#
# COMPACT_ATOMS: atom_id res chain seq x y z
N MET A 1 -15.92 -38.92 20.25
CA MET A 1 -15.61 -38.57 20.01
C MET A 1 -15.19 -37.80 19.56
N SER A 2 -15.10 -37.72 19.47
CA SER A 2 -14.67 -36.99 19.16
C SER A 2 -14.38 -36.11 18.70
N THR A 3 -14.45 -35.87 18.52
CA THR A 3 -14.32 -35.07 18.10
C THR A 3 -13.87 -34.16 18.08
N THR A 4 -13.79 -34.02 18.11
CA THR A 4 -13.64 -33.26 18.11
C THR A 4 -12.94 -32.43 18.02
N THR A 5 -12.66 -32.22 18.09
CA THR A 5 -11.93 -31.53 18.23
C THR A 5 -11.47 -30.77 17.54
N VAL A 6 -11.35 -30.73 17.15
CA VAL A 6 -10.97 -30.18 16.35
C VAL A 6 -10.93 -28.98 16.13
N PRO A 7 -11.49 -28.66 16.21
CA PRO A 7 -11.61 -27.45 15.76
C PRO A 7 -10.78 -26.54 16.24
N ARG A 8 -10.61 -26.64 17.12
CA ARG A 8 -10.02 -25.84 17.70
C ARG A 8 -8.92 -25.31 17.15
N VAL A 9 -8.39 -25.86 16.79
CA VAL A 9 -7.28 -25.51 16.25
C VAL A 9 -7.44 -24.36 15.47
N THR A 10 -8.44 -24.27 14.90
CA THR A 10 -8.74 -23.29 14.03
C THR A 10 -8.67 -21.91 14.52
N PRO A 11 -9.03 -21.59 15.72
CA PRO A 11 -8.95 -20.19 16.15
C PRO A 11 -7.56 -19.62 16.04
N GLY A 12 -6.57 -20.35 16.35
CA GLY A 12 -5.23 -19.86 16.29
C GLY A 12 -4.78 -19.54 14.91
N ARG A 13 -5.38 -20.20 13.92
CA ARG A 13 -5.02 -20.01 12.62
C ARG A 13 -5.76 -18.93 11.98
N ALA A 14 -6.91 -18.62 12.39
CA ALA A 14 -7.74 -17.65 11.74
C ALA A 14 -7.06 -16.31 11.48
N PRO A 15 -6.31 -15.72 12.43
CA PRO A 15 -5.64 -14.46 12.15
C PRO A 15 -4.64 -14.54 11.03
N HIS A 16 -3.87 -15.60 10.98
CA HIS A 16 -2.92 -15.77 9.91
C HIS A 16 -3.61 -15.96 8.56
N ALA A 17 -4.66 -16.74 8.52
CA ALA A 17 -5.39 -16.95 7.30
C ALA A 17 -5.99 -15.63 6.80
N THR A 18 -6.49 -14.80 7.72
CA THR A 18 -7.05 -13.51 7.35
C THR A 18 -5.98 -12.58 6.78
N ASP A 19 -4.81 -12.55 7.40
CA ASP A 19 -3.72 -11.74 6.91
C ASP A 19 -3.27 -12.18 5.53
N ASP A 20 -3.15 -13.47 5.32
CA ASP A 20 -2.76 -13.98 4.02
C ASP A 20 -3.79 -13.66 2.95
N ASN A 21 -5.06 -13.80 3.29
CA ASN A 21 -6.13 -13.46 2.36
C ASN A 21 -6.10 -11.98 2.01
N GLY A 22 -5.91 -11.14 3.00
CA GLY A 22 -5.84 -9.70 2.77
C GLY A 22 -4.69 -9.33 1.86
N TRP A 23 -3.53 -9.94 2.08
CA TRP A 23 -2.38 -9.71 1.23
C TRP A 23 -2.67 -10.14 -0.21
N HIS A 24 -3.24 -11.34 -0.38
CA HIS A 24 -3.58 -11.84 -1.71
C HIS A 24 -4.59 -10.95 -2.40
N GLN A 25 -5.57 -10.44 -1.66
CA GLN A 25 -6.56 -9.54 -2.23
C GLN A 25 -5.93 -8.24 -2.70
N LEU A 26 -4.99 -7.71 -1.91
CA LEU A 26 -4.29 -6.50 -2.32
C LEU A 26 -3.48 -6.75 -3.59
N ILE A 27 -2.75 -7.85 -3.64
CA ILE A 27 -1.94 -8.16 -4.82
C ILE A 27 -2.83 -8.31 -6.05
N GLU A 28 -3.98 -8.98 -5.92
CA GLU A 28 -4.89 -9.12 -7.05
C GLU A 28 -5.46 -7.79 -7.49
N ALA A 29 -5.79 -6.92 -6.54
CA ALA A 29 -6.28 -5.59 -6.88
C ALA A 29 -5.23 -4.80 -7.65
N VAL A 30 -3.97 -4.89 -7.22
CA VAL A 30 -2.88 -4.21 -7.90
C VAL A 30 -2.67 -4.79 -9.29
N ARG A 31 -2.72 -6.12 -9.39
CA ARG A 31 -2.53 -6.79 -10.68
C ARG A 31 -3.59 -6.34 -11.67
N GLU A 32 -4.83 -6.30 -11.24
CA GLU A 32 -5.94 -5.90 -12.10
C GLU A 32 -5.87 -4.43 -12.47
N THR A 33 -5.59 -3.58 -11.49
CA THR A 33 -5.54 -2.16 -11.73
C THR A 33 -4.39 -1.80 -12.67
N GLY A 34 -3.24 -2.43 -12.46
CA GLY A 34 -2.05 -2.13 -13.26
C GLY A 34 -1.90 -3.00 -14.49
N LEU A 35 -2.82 -3.95 -14.68
CA LEU A 35 -2.78 -4.87 -15.82
C LEU A 35 -1.46 -5.63 -15.89
N TYR A 36 -0.96 -6.06 -14.73
CA TYR A 36 0.29 -6.82 -14.70
C TYR A 36 0.06 -8.23 -15.17
N PRO A 37 1.02 -8.80 -15.90
CA PRO A 37 0.82 -10.13 -16.47
C PRO A 37 0.84 -11.25 -15.44
N THR A 38 1.53 -11.06 -14.30
CA THR A 38 1.63 -12.10 -13.31
C THR A 38 1.43 -11.53 -11.92
N ARG A 39 1.05 -12.41 -10.99
CA ARG A 39 0.95 -12.07 -9.60
C ARG A 39 2.31 -11.69 -9.04
N THR A 40 3.36 -12.40 -9.45
CA THR A 40 4.71 -12.12 -8.96
C THR A 40 5.11 -10.70 -9.28
N LYS A 41 4.80 -10.23 -10.48
CA LYS A 41 5.13 -8.85 -10.85
C LYS A 41 4.34 -7.87 -9.99
N ALA A 42 3.05 -8.11 -9.81
CA ALA A 42 2.21 -7.24 -8.99
C ALA A 42 2.73 -7.21 -7.56
N GLU A 43 3.16 -8.34 -7.04
CA GLU A 43 3.69 -8.40 -5.69
C GLU A 43 4.98 -7.59 -5.55
N GLN A 44 5.88 -7.70 -6.51
CA GLN A 44 7.12 -6.94 -6.49
C GLN A 44 6.84 -5.44 -6.49
N VAL A 45 5.93 -5.03 -7.36
CA VAL A 45 5.54 -3.63 -7.45
C VAL A 45 4.94 -3.15 -6.13
N THR A 46 4.06 -3.95 -5.56
CA THR A 46 3.40 -3.59 -4.31
C THR A 46 4.42 -3.42 -3.19
N ARG A 47 5.37 -4.35 -3.08
CA ARG A 47 6.39 -4.26 -2.04
C ARG A 47 7.24 -3.01 -2.19
N THR A 48 7.64 -2.69 -3.39
CA THR A 48 8.47 -1.52 -3.65
C THR A 48 7.73 -0.23 -3.29
N VAL A 49 6.50 -0.10 -3.74
CA VAL A 49 5.73 1.13 -3.52
C VAL A 49 5.38 1.29 -2.04
N LEU A 50 4.98 0.20 -1.37
CA LEU A 50 4.64 0.29 0.05
C LEU A 50 5.86 0.62 0.90
N ALA A 51 7.02 0.08 0.56
CA ALA A 51 8.24 0.43 1.28
C ALA A 51 8.55 1.91 1.13
N ALA A 52 8.40 2.44 -0.08
CA ALA A 52 8.62 3.87 -0.31
C ALA A 52 7.61 4.70 0.46
N LEU A 53 6.34 4.29 0.44
CA LEU A 53 5.29 5.00 1.15
C LEU A 53 5.59 5.02 2.66
N GLY A 54 6.06 3.90 3.19
CA GLY A 54 6.40 3.80 4.61
C GLY A 54 7.47 4.76 5.06
N THR A 55 8.28 5.25 4.12
CA THR A 55 9.31 6.23 4.41
C THR A 55 8.73 7.63 4.59
N HIS A 56 7.55 7.87 4.02
CA HIS A 56 7.02 9.24 3.93
C HIS A 56 5.72 9.47 4.71
N VAL A 57 5.14 8.44 5.33
CA VAL A 57 3.97 8.61 6.18
C VAL A 57 4.43 8.48 7.63
N THR A 58 4.03 9.42 8.47
CA THR A 58 4.50 9.48 9.85
C THR A 58 3.34 9.64 10.82
N GLY A 59 3.65 9.53 12.11
CA GLY A 59 2.68 9.83 13.15
C GLY A 59 1.55 8.84 13.25
N ASP A 60 0.41 9.35 13.68
CA ASP A 60 -0.78 8.50 13.88
C ASP A 60 -1.23 7.87 12.59
N GLU A 61 -1.10 8.59 11.47
CA GLU A 61 -1.50 8.04 10.18
C GLU A 61 -0.68 6.83 9.82
N ARG A 62 0.59 6.82 10.18
CA ARG A 62 1.44 5.65 9.94
C ARG A 62 0.94 4.45 10.73
N VAL A 63 0.58 4.65 11.99
CA VAL A 63 0.06 3.59 12.83
C VAL A 63 -1.28 3.08 12.28
N ASP A 64 -2.16 4.01 11.93
CA ASP A 64 -3.47 3.64 11.41
C ASP A 64 -3.36 2.93 10.08
N LEU A 65 -2.43 3.35 9.23
CA LEU A 65 -2.18 2.69 7.96
C LEU A 65 -1.73 1.24 8.19
N ALA A 66 -0.80 1.04 9.11
CA ALA A 66 -0.33 -0.31 9.41
C ALA A 66 -1.45 -1.19 9.94
N ARG A 67 -2.34 -0.62 10.75
CA ARG A 67 -3.45 -1.38 11.30
C ARG A 67 -4.49 -1.75 10.24
N ALA A 68 -4.65 -0.90 9.25
CA ALA A 68 -5.67 -1.10 8.22
C ALA A 68 -5.20 -2.06 7.13
N LEU A 69 -3.91 -2.30 7.01
CA LEU A 69 -3.35 -3.11 5.94
C LEU A 69 -3.16 -4.55 6.38
N PRO A 70 -3.13 -5.49 5.42
CA PRO A 70 -2.76 -6.86 5.75
C PRO A 70 -1.40 -6.92 6.41
N GLY A 71 -1.18 -7.94 7.24
CA GLY A 71 0.04 -8.05 8.03
C GLY A 71 1.33 -7.92 7.23
N GLU A 72 1.37 -8.52 6.06
CA GLU A 72 2.56 -8.43 5.21
C GLU A 72 2.83 -6.98 4.80
N ALA A 73 1.79 -6.26 4.38
CA ALA A 73 1.92 -4.86 4.00
C ALA A 73 2.30 -4.01 5.20
N ALA A 74 1.70 -4.27 6.34
CA ALA A 74 1.99 -3.54 7.57
C ALA A 74 3.46 -3.66 7.94
N ARG A 75 4.02 -4.85 7.79
CA ARG A 75 5.43 -5.08 8.10
C ARG A 75 6.34 -4.30 7.15
N LEU A 76 5.97 -4.19 5.90
CA LEU A 76 6.74 -3.39 4.94
C LEU A 76 6.80 -1.92 5.36
N ILE A 77 5.65 -1.38 5.78
CA ILE A 77 5.59 -0.01 6.26
C ILE A 77 6.43 0.15 7.53
N ALA A 78 6.23 -0.76 8.49
CA ALA A 78 6.90 -0.64 9.79
C ALA A 78 8.41 -0.80 9.69
N ALA A 79 8.89 -1.51 8.69
CA ALA A 79 10.32 -1.73 8.53
C ALA A 79 11.06 -0.49 8.04
N GLN A 80 10.35 0.51 7.54
CA GLN A 80 11.00 1.69 6.98
C GLN A 80 11.27 2.73 8.07
N ILE A 81 12.36 3.45 7.91
CA ILE A 81 12.68 4.56 8.81
C ILE A 81 12.06 5.81 8.20
N PRO A 82 11.17 6.49 8.93
CA PRO A 82 10.54 7.69 8.36
C PRO A 82 11.56 8.76 8.01
N SER A 83 11.39 9.35 6.86
CA SER A 83 12.26 10.42 6.40
C SER A 83 11.77 11.76 6.96
N THR A 84 12.69 12.65 7.24
CA THR A 84 12.34 14.00 7.63
C THR A 84 12.14 14.90 6.42
N HIS A 85 12.52 14.43 5.24
CA HIS A 85 12.37 15.20 4.02
C HIS A 85 11.11 14.78 3.30
N ARG A 86 10.32 15.77 2.90
CA ARG A 86 9.13 15.48 2.13
C ARG A 86 9.47 15.51 0.66
N LEU A 87 9.11 14.45 -0.03
CA LEU A 87 9.29 14.40 -1.47
C LEU A 87 8.03 14.85 -2.16
N THR A 88 8.18 15.59 -3.25
CA THR A 88 7.04 15.87 -4.12
C THR A 88 6.57 14.55 -4.72
N ALA A 89 5.36 14.56 -5.26
CA ALA A 89 4.85 13.36 -5.91
C ALA A 89 5.78 12.89 -7.04
N ALA A 90 6.31 13.83 -7.81
CA ALA A 90 7.23 13.48 -8.90
C ALA A 90 8.50 12.83 -8.37
N ARG A 91 9.03 13.36 -7.28
CA ARG A 91 10.25 12.78 -6.70
C ARG A 91 9.98 11.42 -6.06
N PHE A 92 8.81 11.24 -5.49
CA PHE A 92 8.42 9.94 -4.97
C PHE A 92 8.40 8.89 -6.08
N VAL A 93 7.83 9.25 -7.22
CA VAL A 93 7.83 8.38 -8.38
C VAL A 93 9.26 8.07 -8.82
N ASP A 94 10.13 9.06 -8.83
CA ASP A 94 11.54 8.86 -9.19
C ASP A 94 12.23 7.92 -8.21
N GLU A 95 11.90 8.03 -6.93
CA GLU A 95 12.47 7.15 -5.92
C GLU A 95 12.05 5.70 -6.18
N VAL A 96 10.78 5.49 -6.51
CA VAL A 96 10.30 4.15 -6.84
C VAL A 96 11.03 3.64 -8.09
N ALA A 97 11.20 4.51 -9.08
CA ALA A 97 11.91 4.13 -10.30
C ALA A 97 13.34 3.67 -9.97
N SER A 98 13.99 4.35 -9.05
CA SER A 98 15.37 4.00 -8.70
C SER A 98 15.47 2.66 -8.00
N ARG A 99 14.38 2.20 -7.40
CA ARG A 99 14.34 0.90 -6.71
C ARG A 99 13.88 -0.23 -7.62
N THR A 100 13.49 0.09 -8.84
CA THR A 100 12.90 -0.88 -9.75
C THR A 100 13.81 -1.00 -10.98
N PRO A 101 14.52 -2.12 -11.13
CA PRO A 101 15.43 -2.27 -12.25
C PRO A 101 14.72 -2.10 -13.58
N GLY A 102 15.27 -1.30 -14.46
CA GLY A 102 14.72 -1.08 -15.78
C GLY A 102 13.54 -0.13 -15.85
N ALA A 103 13.14 0.46 -14.74
CA ALA A 103 11.97 1.34 -14.74
C ALA A 103 12.31 2.72 -15.27
N THR A 104 11.33 3.30 -15.95
CA THR A 104 11.37 4.71 -16.33
C THR A 104 10.43 5.48 -15.40
N SER A 105 10.46 6.79 -15.47
CA SER A 105 9.50 7.60 -14.71
C SER A 105 8.06 7.24 -15.08
N ALA A 106 7.80 6.98 -16.35
CA ALA A 106 6.45 6.64 -16.79
C ALA A 106 5.99 5.31 -16.21
N THR A 107 6.83 4.27 -16.25
CA THR A 107 6.44 2.98 -15.71
C THR A 107 6.36 3.02 -14.19
N ALA A 108 7.24 3.78 -13.54
CA ALA A 108 7.18 3.92 -12.08
C ALA A 108 5.92 4.65 -11.66
N ARG A 109 5.50 5.68 -12.41
CA ARG A 109 4.27 6.37 -12.11
C ARG A 109 3.08 5.43 -12.22
N TRP A 110 3.08 4.59 -13.25
CA TRP A 110 2.06 3.58 -13.42
C TRP A 110 2.02 2.64 -12.22
N ASP A 111 3.20 2.18 -11.79
CA ASP A 111 3.31 1.27 -10.67
C ASP A 111 2.81 1.93 -9.38
N VAL A 112 3.22 3.16 -9.12
CA VAL A 112 2.81 3.88 -7.93
C VAL A 112 1.29 4.05 -7.92
N SER A 113 0.72 4.48 -9.04
CA SER A 113 -0.73 4.69 -9.12
C SER A 113 -1.50 3.39 -8.96
N SER A 114 -0.96 2.29 -9.48
CA SER A 114 -1.63 1.00 -9.36
C SER A 114 -1.73 0.55 -7.91
N VAL A 115 -0.66 0.74 -7.14
CA VAL A 115 -0.64 0.34 -5.74
C VAL A 115 -1.43 1.32 -4.88
N LEU A 116 -1.14 2.61 -4.99
CA LEU A 116 -1.81 3.60 -4.15
C LEU A 116 -3.29 3.68 -4.47
N GLY A 117 -3.66 3.48 -5.73
CA GLY A 117 -5.07 3.48 -6.11
C GLY A 117 -5.83 2.26 -5.58
N ALA A 118 -5.13 1.20 -5.22
CA ALA A 118 -5.76 0.02 -4.65
C ALA A 118 -5.96 0.14 -3.14
N LEU A 119 -5.36 1.12 -2.49
CA LEU A 119 -5.43 1.26 -1.04
C LEU A 119 -6.76 1.80 -0.50
N PRO A 120 -7.39 2.81 -1.12
CA PRO A 120 -8.58 3.40 -0.52
C PRO A 120 -9.69 2.41 -0.13
N PRO A 121 -10.01 1.40 -0.95
CA PRO A 121 -11.03 0.45 -0.51
C PRO A 121 -10.63 -0.36 0.72
N LEU A 122 -9.33 -0.50 0.97
CA LEU A 122 -8.86 -1.26 2.12
C LEU A 122 -8.76 -0.42 3.37
N ILE A 123 -8.28 0.80 3.25
CA ILE A 123 -7.98 1.60 4.43
C ILE A 123 -9.03 2.66 4.72
N GLY A 124 -9.91 2.95 3.76
CA GLY A 124 -10.99 3.91 3.94
C GLY A 124 -10.60 5.31 3.50
N ASP A 125 -11.59 6.04 2.99
CA ASP A 125 -11.35 7.39 2.47
C ASP A 125 -10.88 8.36 3.53
N ASP A 126 -11.35 8.18 4.75
CA ASP A 126 -10.97 9.08 5.83
C ASP A 126 -9.48 9.02 6.11
N LEU A 127 -8.93 7.81 6.20
CA LEU A 127 -7.51 7.65 6.43
C LEU A 127 -6.71 8.15 5.23
N VAL A 128 -7.19 7.90 4.01
CA VAL A 128 -6.53 8.43 2.82
C VAL A 128 -6.44 9.94 2.90
N THR A 129 -7.53 10.60 3.28
CA THR A 129 -7.54 12.06 3.40
C THR A 129 -6.51 12.53 4.43
N ARG A 130 -6.43 11.86 5.57
CA ARG A 130 -5.48 12.24 6.60
C ARG A 130 -4.03 12.04 6.14
N ILE A 131 -3.77 10.96 5.42
CA ILE A 131 -2.44 10.72 4.86
C ILE A 131 -2.09 11.81 3.85
N LEU A 132 -3.05 12.15 2.98
CA LEU A 132 -2.81 13.18 1.97
C LEU A 132 -2.52 14.53 2.59
N THR A 133 -3.07 14.78 3.78
CA THR A 133 -2.81 16.03 4.48
C THR A 133 -1.35 16.18 4.85
N GLN A 134 -0.63 15.08 5.11
CA GLN A 134 0.79 15.14 5.43
C GLN A 134 1.67 15.23 4.19
N LEU A 135 1.15 14.94 3.02
CA LEU A 135 1.98 14.82 1.82
C LEU A 135 1.84 16.06 0.94
N PRO A 136 2.87 16.37 0.16
CA PRO A 136 2.77 17.48 -0.78
C PRO A 136 1.65 17.26 -1.81
N ALA A 137 1.27 18.33 -2.48
CA ALA A 137 0.26 18.27 -3.51
C ALA A 137 0.67 17.29 -4.62
N GLY A 138 -0.30 16.71 -5.27
CA GLY A 138 -0.05 15.77 -6.36
C GLY A 138 -0.22 14.33 -5.96
N TYR A 139 -0.06 14.01 -4.68
CA TYR A 139 -0.26 12.63 -4.23
C TYR A 139 -1.70 12.17 -4.37
N ALA A 140 -2.66 13.11 -4.30
CA ALA A 140 -4.06 12.72 -4.44
C ALA A 140 -4.31 11.99 -5.75
N LEU A 141 -3.70 12.45 -6.83
CA LEU A 141 -3.86 11.79 -8.12
C LEU A 141 -3.28 10.39 -8.11
N LEU A 142 -2.18 10.20 -7.38
CA LEU A 142 -1.56 8.88 -7.27
C LEU A 142 -2.46 7.91 -6.52
N PHE A 143 -3.25 8.42 -5.58
CA PHE A 143 -4.22 7.61 -4.86
C PHE A 143 -5.53 7.44 -5.64
N GLY A 144 -5.60 7.98 -6.83
CA GLY A 144 -6.78 7.85 -7.67
C GLY A 144 -7.87 8.85 -7.36
N ARG A 145 -7.58 9.90 -6.59
CA ARG A 145 -8.53 10.95 -6.30
C ARG A 145 -8.35 12.11 -7.24
N ALA A 146 -9.45 12.69 -7.61
CA ALA A 146 -9.40 13.95 -8.30
C ALA A 146 -8.91 14.98 -7.29
N ASP A 147 -8.10 15.77 -7.74
CA ASP A 147 -7.53 16.67 -6.84
C ASP A 147 -8.39 17.81 -6.52
N LEU A 148 -8.69 18.11 -5.76
CA LEU A 148 -9.45 18.99 -5.56
C LEU A 148 -9.32 19.82 -4.77
N THR A 149 -8.95 20.02 -4.51
CA THR A 149 -8.71 20.81 -3.90
C THR A 149 -9.43 21.50 -3.37
N PRO A 150 -9.58 21.81 -3.43
CA PRO A 150 -9.88 22.49 -2.87
C PRO A 150 -10.74 23.08 -2.61
N ALA A 151 -10.85 23.19 -2.87
CA ALA A 151 -11.55 23.76 -2.80
C ALA A 151 -12.27 23.72 -2.01
N SER A 152 -12.40 23.39 -1.73
CA SER A 152 -13.01 23.33 -1.09
C SER A 152 -13.12 23.80 -0.32
#